data_b493c5998a6cb8aba2c645c01aed3592
#
_entry.id   b493c5998a6cb8aba2c645c01aed3592
#
_cell.length_a   1.000
_cell.length_b   1.000
_cell.length_c   1.000
_cell.angle_alpha   90.00
_cell.angle_beta   90.00
_cell.angle_gamma   90.00
#
_symmetry.space_group_name_H-M   'P 1'
#
loop_
_entity.id
_entity.type
_entity.pdbx_description
1 polymer ?
#
loop_
_entity_poly.entity_id
_entity_poly.type
_entity_poly.pdbx_seq_one_letter_code
_entity_poly.pdbx_strand_id
1 'polypeptide(L)'
;MLFNAKKSTVAVTLAVLLLSGFGAMQVLADDDEHEGRERSESHEGRDGGAKGRMLTATNATFQAECSACHMAYPPGLLSAASWKEMMGTLDKHFATDASLDEATIAEILPFLEANAGTSRKADSGAKPVLRITETGWFKHEHDEISPATWKRDSIKSASNCMACHTSADKGNFDEDNVRIPK
;
A
#
# COMPACT_ATOMS: atom_id res chain seq x y z
N MET A 1 0.97 43.16 -34.12
CA MET A 1 1.91 43.64 -33.09
C MET A 1 2.78 42.47 -32.65
N LEU A 2 4.06 42.55 -33.07
CA LEU A 2 5.07 41.51 -32.83
C LEU A 2 5.70 41.75 -31.47
N PHE A 3 5.73 40.77 -30.57
CA PHE A 3 6.55 40.80 -29.38
C PHE A 3 7.61 39.71 -29.39
N ASN A 4 8.79 40.18 -29.28
CA ASN A 4 10.11 39.63 -29.47
C ASN A 4 10.54 38.70 -28.32
N ALA A 5 11.06 37.53 -28.64
CA ALA A 5 11.67 36.58 -27.70
C ALA A 5 13.10 37.00 -27.36
N LYS A 6 13.40 37.22 -26.09
CA LYS A 6 14.80 37.34 -25.62
C LYS A 6 15.28 35.98 -25.07
N LYS A 7 16.25 35.41 -25.78
CA LYS A 7 17.06 34.29 -25.34
C LYS A 7 18.11 34.78 -24.37
N SER A 8 18.14 34.26 -23.16
CA SER A 8 19.20 34.51 -22.19
C SER A 8 20.08 33.27 -22.10
N THR A 9 21.30 33.38 -22.55
CA THR A 9 22.33 32.35 -22.51
C THR A 9 23.15 32.58 -21.25
N VAL A 10 23.16 31.60 -20.32
CA VAL A 10 24.05 31.59 -19.17
C VAL A 10 25.16 30.59 -19.43
N ALA A 11 26.36 31.09 -19.58
CA ALA A 11 27.59 30.31 -19.66
C ALA A 11 28.04 29.88 -18.25
N VAL A 12 28.23 28.58 -18.07
CA VAL A 12 28.83 28.00 -16.85
C VAL A 12 30.27 27.64 -17.16
N THR A 13 31.16 28.32 -16.53
CA THR A 13 32.62 28.07 -16.55
C THR A 13 33.00 26.89 -15.66
N LEU A 14 33.71 25.95 -16.27
CA LEU A 14 34.35 24.79 -15.61
C LEU A 14 35.65 25.26 -14.92
N ALA A 15 35.78 25.00 -13.63
CA ALA A 15 37.07 25.07 -12.93
C ALA A 15 37.51 23.65 -12.50
N VAL A 16 38.54 23.17 -13.14
CA VAL A 16 39.24 21.91 -12.81
C VAL A 16 40.35 22.25 -11.83
N LEU A 17 40.38 21.63 -10.66
CA LEU A 17 41.49 21.65 -9.74
C LEU A 17 41.96 20.19 -9.51
N LEU A 18 43.13 19.91 -10.13
CA LEU A 18 43.94 18.72 -9.87
C LEU A 18 44.83 18.99 -8.64
N LEU A 19 44.75 18.12 -7.65
CA LEU A 19 45.77 18.00 -6.61
C LEU A 19 46.12 16.53 -6.40
N SER A 20 47.24 16.15 -6.94
CA SER A 20 47.98 14.91 -6.70
C SER A 20 48.64 14.94 -5.31
N GLY A 21 48.46 13.87 -4.55
CA GLY A 21 49.18 13.63 -3.30
C GLY A 21 49.50 12.14 -3.17
N PHE A 22 50.74 11.79 -3.54
CA PHE A 22 51.38 10.51 -3.30
C PHE A 22 51.78 10.43 -1.81
N GLY A 23 51.38 9.35 -1.16
CA GLY A 23 51.84 9.01 0.18
C GLY A 23 51.94 7.51 0.33
N ALA A 24 53.09 6.96 0.08
CA ALA A 24 53.47 5.59 0.40
C ALA A 24 53.87 5.50 1.88
N MET A 25 53.30 4.54 2.63
CA MET A 25 53.90 4.14 3.90
C MET A 25 53.51 2.69 4.22
N GLN A 26 54.44 1.84 4.00
CA GLN A 26 55.06 0.75 4.75
C GLN A 26 54.17 -0.16 5.60
N VAL A 27 54.32 -1.41 5.22
CA VAL A 27 53.95 -2.65 5.91
C VAL A 27 54.83 -2.79 7.16
N LEU A 28 54.21 -3.02 8.29
CA LEU A 28 54.78 -3.80 9.38
C LEU A 28 53.78 -4.89 9.75
N ALA A 29 54.24 -6.12 9.62
CA ALA A 29 53.58 -7.29 10.18
C ALA A 29 53.93 -7.35 11.68
N ASP A 30 52.91 -7.59 12.48
CA ASP A 30 53.10 -8.23 13.78
C ASP A 30 51.90 -9.17 13.99
N ASP A 31 52.25 -10.43 14.16
CA ASP A 31 51.43 -11.48 14.73
C ASP A 31 51.12 -11.10 16.17
N ASP A 32 49.84 -11.29 16.60
CA ASP A 32 49.59 -11.98 17.84
C ASP A 32 48.06 -12.04 18.12
N GLU A 33 47.64 -13.28 18.32
CA GLU A 33 46.69 -13.79 19.34
C GLU A 33 45.19 -13.48 19.22
N HIS A 34 44.49 -14.56 18.91
CA HIS A 34 43.15 -14.95 19.31
C HIS A 34 42.63 -14.27 20.60
N GLU A 35 41.63 -13.43 20.44
CA GLU A 35 40.53 -13.45 21.38
C GLU A 35 39.23 -13.42 20.62
N GLY A 36 38.49 -14.55 20.71
CA GLY A 36 37.17 -14.74 20.20
C GLY A 36 36.20 -13.72 20.77
N ARG A 37 35.92 -12.68 19.98
CA ARG A 37 34.78 -11.82 20.21
C ARG A 37 33.64 -12.42 19.40
N GLU A 38 32.93 -13.31 20.04
CA GLU A 38 31.60 -13.71 19.59
C GLU A 38 30.78 -12.43 19.38
N ARG A 39 30.73 -12.03 18.11
CA ARG A 39 29.81 -11.02 17.64
C ARG A 39 28.44 -11.69 17.70
N SER A 40 27.79 -11.51 18.81
CA SER A 40 26.38 -11.78 18.96
C SER A 40 25.66 -10.99 17.87
N GLU A 41 25.46 -11.63 16.71
CA GLU A 41 24.50 -11.18 15.72
C GLU A 41 23.13 -11.39 16.37
N SER A 42 22.69 -10.34 17.05
CA SER A 42 21.30 -10.20 17.37
C SER A 42 20.58 -10.04 16.01
N HIS A 43 20.24 -11.17 15.42
CA HIS A 43 19.15 -11.25 14.49
C HIS A 43 17.91 -10.78 15.24
N GLU A 44 17.71 -9.47 15.23
CA GLU A 44 16.40 -8.91 15.52
C GLU A 44 15.46 -9.42 14.42
N GLY A 45 14.88 -10.58 14.69
CA GLY A 45 13.72 -11.10 13.96
C GLY A 45 12.54 -10.15 14.16
N ARG A 46 12.51 -9.08 13.40
CA ARG A 46 11.43 -8.09 13.35
C ARG A 46 10.78 -8.03 11.99
N ASP A 47 10.31 -9.13 11.46
CA ASP A 47 9.47 -9.04 10.26
C ASP A 47 8.41 -10.14 10.09
N GLY A 48 8.24 -11.04 11.06
CA GLY A 48 7.22 -12.10 10.96
C GLY A 48 5.79 -11.66 11.33
N GLY A 49 5.59 -10.53 12.00
CA GLY A 49 4.29 -10.13 12.53
C GLY A 49 3.52 -9.08 11.74
N ALA A 50 4.15 -8.45 10.73
CA ALA A 50 3.54 -7.33 10.01
C ALA A 50 2.95 -7.71 8.64
N LYS A 51 3.27 -8.89 8.10
CA LYS A 51 2.87 -9.26 6.73
C LYS A 51 1.37 -9.49 6.54
N GLY A 52 0.66 -9.91 7.56
CA GLY A 52 -0.78 -10.19 7.46
C GLY A 52 -1.67 -9.12 8.11
N ARG A 53 -1.11 -8.21 8.90
CA ARG A 53 -1.90 -7.19 9.61
C ARG A 53 -1.88 -5.88 8.85
N MET A 54 -2.96 -5.55 8.18
CA MET A 54 -3.20 -4.22 7.68
C MET A 54 -3.41 -3.27 8.86
N LEU A 55 -2.68 -2.15 8.89
CA LEU A 55 -2.91 -1.12 9.89
C LEU A 55 -4.37 -0.65 9.78
N THR A 56 -5.16 -0.96 10.78
CA THR A 56 -6.51 -0.47 10.92
C THR A 56 -6.45 0.95 11.50
N ALA A 57 -6.17 1.93 10.66
CA ALA A 57 -6.53 3.29 10.99
C ALA A 57 -8.06 3.31 11.18
N THR A 58 -8.53 3.89 12.27
CA THR A 58 -9.95 3.92 12.59
C THR A 58 -10.50 5.34 12.46
N ASN A 59 -11.60 5.46 11.74
CA ASN A 59 -12.44 6.65 11.71
C ASN A 59 -13.87 6.16 12.00
N ALA A 60 -14.50 6.70 13.02
CA ALA A 60 -15.79 6.21 13.49
C ALA A 60 -16.90 6.43 12.45
N THR A 61 -16.87 7.56 11.76
CA THR A 61 -17.85 7.90 10.70
C THR A 61 -17.67 6.97 9.50
N PHE A 62 -16.43 6.74 9.05
CA PHE A 62 -16.14 5.75 8.01
C PHE A 62 -16.63 4.35 8.39
N GLN A 63 -16.38 3.92 9.63
CA GLN A 63 -16.87 2.62 10.09
C GLN A 63 -18.40 2.55 10.10
N ALA A 64 -19.08 3.56 10.61
CA ALA A 64 -20.53 3.58 10.68
C ALA A 64 -21.17 3.53 9.30
N GLU A 65 -20.73 4.39 8.39
CA GLU A 65 -21.33 4.53 7.06
C GLU A 65 -21.01 3.34 6.15
N CYS A 66 -19.73 2.92 6.08
CA CYS A 66 -19.33 1.88 5.14
C CYS A 66 -19.68 0.48 5.62
N SER A 67 -19.77 0.23 6.94
CA SER A 67 -20.12 -1.09 7.46
C SER A 67 -21.61 -1.39 7.48
N ALA A 68 -22.47 -0.47 7.07
CA ALA A 68 -23.90 -0.66 7.02
C ALA A 68 -24.34 -1.78 6.03
N CYS A 69 -23.56 -2.02 4.97
CA CYS A 69 -23.89 -3.02 3.93
C CYS A 69 -22.84 -4.13 3.81
N HIS A 70 -21.57 -3.84 4.02
CA HIS A 70 -20.44 -4.79 3.99
C HIS A 70 -19.36 -4.32 4.97
N MET A 71 -18.35 -5.13 5.23
CA MET A 71 -17.26 -4.67 6.10
C MET A 71 -16.66 -3.36 5.57
N ALA A 72 -16.34 -2.42 6.43
CA ALA A 72 -15.54 -1.27 6.07
C ALA A 72 -14.13 -1.74 5.67
N TYR A 73 -13.84 -1.73 4.38
CA TYR A 73 -12.57 -2.23 3.87
C TYR A 73 -11.41 -1.35 4.32
N PRO A 74 -10.28 -1.93 4.76
CA PRO A 74 -9.10 -1.16 5.12
C PRO A 74 -8.67 -0.19 4.01
N PRO A 75 -8.44 1.09 4.30
CA PRO A 75 -8.09 2.09 3.28
C PRO A 75 -6.85 1.71 2.46
N GLY A 76 -5.90 0.96 3.05
CA GLY A 76 -4.69 0.50 2.38
C GLY A 76 -4.90 -0.47 1.23
N LEU A 77 -6.13 -0.95 0.97
CA LEU A 77 -6.45 -1.85 -0.13
C LEU A 77 -6.60 -1.15 -1.48
N LEU A 78 -6.82 0.16 -1.48
CA LEU A 78 -6.95 0.98 -2.69
C LEU A 78 -6.03 2.20 -2.64
N SER A 79 -5.77 2.80 -3.81
CA SER A 79 -5.01 4.05 -3.89
C SER A 79 -5.83 5.25 -3.44
N ALA A 80 -5.15 6.35 -3.08
CA ALA A 80 -5.82 7.61 -2.78
C ALA A 80 -6.69 8.09 -3.96
N ALA A 81 -6.20 7.92 -5.21
CA ALA A 81 -6.97 8.26 -6.41
C ALA A 81 -8.24 7.41 -6.54
N SER A 82 -8.17 6.11 -6.20
CA SER A 82 -9.33 5.21 -6.22
C SER A 82 -10.37 5.62 -5.18
N TRP A 83 -9.93 5.95 -3.96
CA TRP A 83 -10.83 6.43 -2.91
C TRP A 83 -11.49 7.76 -3.28
N LYS A 84 -10.73 8.70 -3.83
CA LYS A 84 -11.27 9.98 -4.30
C LYS A 84 -12.35 9.80 -5.36
N GLU A 85 -12.09 8.96 -6.37
CA GLU A 85 -13.06 8.66 -7.41
C GLU A 85 -14.30 7.98 -6.85
N MET A 86 -14.12 7.00 -5.96
CA MET A 86 -15.23 6.30 -5.31
C MET A 86 -16.11 7.23 -4.47
N MET A 87 -15.50 8.08 -3.65
CA MET A 87 -16.24 9.05 -2.83
C MET A 87 -16.95 10.12 -3.66
N GLY A 88 -16.47 10.37 -4.87
CA GLY A 88 -17.14 11.28 -5.83
C GLY A 88 -18.28 10.63 -6.62
N THR A 89 -18.47 9.31 -6.52
CA THR A 89 -19.44 8.54 -7.33
C THR A 89 -20.27 7.56 -6.51
N LEU A 90 -20.52 7.88 -5.23
CA LEU A 90 -21.28 7.01 -4.32
C LEU A 90 -22.73 6.77 -4.75
N ASP A 91 -23.31 7.69 -5.52
CA ASP A 91 -24.63 7.51 -6.14
C ASP A 91 -24.68 6.33 -7.14
N LYS A 92 -23.53 5.86 -7.57
CA LYS A 92 -23.36 4.73 -8.50
C LYS A 92 -22.44 3.64 -7.94
N HIS A 93 -22.43 3.48 -6.63
CA HIS A 93 -21.57 2.51 -5.94
C HIS A 93 -21.95 1.07 -6.33
N PHE A 94 -21.35 0.57 -7.43
CA PHE A 94 -21.54 -0.78 -7.96
C PHE A 94 -23.01 -1.19 -8.13
N ALA A 95 -23.81 -0.29 -8.72
CA ALA A 95 -25.25 -0.42 -8.95
C ALA A 95 -26.13 -0.22 -7.70
N THR A 96 -25.56 0.29 -6.62
CA THR A 96 -26.29 0.69 -5.41
C THR A 96 -26.04 2.18 -5.16
N ASP A 97 -27.06 2.90 -4.72
CA ASP A 97 -26.92 4.25 -4.22
C ASP A 97 -26.44 4.21 -2.76
N ALA A 98 -25.19 4.65 -2.55
CA ALA A 98 -24.53 4.77 -1.25
C ALA A 98 -24.21 6.25 -0.94
N SER A 99 -24.99 7.18 -1.47
CA SER A 99 -24.76 8.61 -1.31
C SER A 99 -24.69 9.01 0.16
N LEU A 100 -23.78 9.92 0.45
CA LEU A 100 -23.60 10.56 1.74
C LEU A 100 -23.74 12.08 1.58
N ASP A 101 -24.02 12.77 2.65
CA ASP A 101 -23.99 14.23 2.65
C ASP A 101 -22.56 14.78 2.54
N GLU A 102 -22.43 16.03 2.10
CA GLU A 102 -21.14 16.67 1.85
C GLU A 102 -20.25 16.77 3.10
N ALA A 103 -20.84 16.95 4.28
CA ALA A 103 -20.08 17.05 5.53
C ALA A 103 -19.46 15.69 5.89
N THR A 104 -20.22 14.62 5.74
CA THR A 104 -19.75 13.25 5.95
C THR A 104 -18.64 12.87 4.94
N ILE A 105 -18.79 13.24 3.67
CA ILE A 105 -17.75 13.05 2.65
C ILE A 105 -16.48 13.81 3.02
N ALA A 106 -16.61 15.08 3.44
CA ALA A 106 -15.48 15.92 3.84
C ALA A 106 -14.71 15.39 5.06
N GLU A 107 -15.36 14.63 5.93
CA GLU A 107 -14.72 13.95 7.06
C GLU A 107 -14.01 12.67 6.64
N ILE A 108 -14.67 11.84 5.83
CA ILE A 108 -14.19 10.50 5.49
C ILE A 108 -13.05 10.55 4.45
N LEU A 109 -13.16 11.37 3.40
CA LEU A 109 -12.22 11.36 2.27
C LEU A 109 -10.76 11.65 2.69
N PRO A 110 -10.45 12.66 3.51
CA PRO A 110 -9.07 12.88 3.96
C PRO A 110 -8.50 11.70 4.76
N PHE A 111 -9.32 11.02 5.55
CA PHE A 111 -8.93 9.82 6.27
C PHE A 111 -8.57 8.68 5.31
N LEU A 112 -9.38 8.43 4.28
CA LEU A 112 -9.13 7.40 3.27
C LEU A 112 -7.85 7.70 2.48
N GLU A 113 -7.66 8.96 2.03
CA GLU A 113 -6.48 9.37 1.28
C GLU A 113 -5.19 9.23 2.11
N ALA A 114 -5.21 9.64 3.37
CA ALA A 114 -4.06 9.57 4.26
C ALA A 114 -3.65 8.14 4.61
N ASN A 115 -4.58 7.18 4.57
CA ASN A 115 -4.36 5.78 4.91
C ASN A 115 -4.42 4.84 3.70
N ALA A 116 -4.47 5.40 2.49
CA ALA A 116 -4.51 4.66 1.24
C ALA A 116 -3.26 3.82 1.00
N GLY A 117 -3.42 2.76 0.22
CA GLY A 117 -2.32 1.92 -0.23
C GLY A 117 -1.38 2.64 -1.19
N THR A 118 -0.11 2.24 -1.16
CA THR A 118 0.88 2.72 -2.12
C THR A 118 0.64 2.09 -3.50
N SER A 119 1.12 2.75 -4.55
CA SER A 119 0.94 2.36 -5.96
C SER A 119 1.37 0.93 -6.31
N ARG A 120 2.17 0.26 -5.48
CA ARG A 120 2.54 -1.16 -5.68
C ARG A 120 1.39 -2.13 -5.37
N LYS A 121 0.49 -1.76 -4.47
CA LYS A 121 -0.71 -2.55 -4.12
C LYS A 121 -1.93 -2.09 -4.91
N ALA A 122 -2.00 -0.80 -5.22
CA ALA A 122 -3.03 -0.21 -6.05
C ALA A 122 -2.51 -0.05 -7.48
N ASP A 123 -3.24 -0.55 -8.46
CA ASP A 123 -2.82 -0.47 -9.86
C ASP A 123 -2.54 0.98 -10.28
N SER A 124 -1.36 1.20 -10.85
CA SER A 124 -0.89 2.50 -11.34
C SER A 124 -1.36 2.78 -12.79
N GLY A 125 -2.48 2.21 -13.21
CA GLY A 125 -3.04 2.43 -14.54
C GLY A 125 -3.53 3.87 -14.77
N ALA A 126 -3.84 4.21 -16.01
CA ALA A 126 -4.35 5.54 -16.40
C ALA A 126 -5.71 5.89 -15.76
N LYS A 127 -6.42 4.88 -15.24
CA LYS A 127 -7.69 5.04 -14.50
C LYS A 127 -7.59 4.38 -13.13
N PRO A 128 -8.17 4.99 -12.08
CA PRO A 128 -8.24 4.39 -10.77
C PRO A 128 -9.00 3.07 -10.80
N VAL A 129 -8.46 2.06 -10.13
CA VAL A 129 -9.16 0.77 -9.92
C VAL A 129 -10.09 0.94 -8.73
N LEU A 130 -11.39 0.77 -8.93
CA LEU A 130 -12.38 0.98 -7.88
C LEU A 130 -12.71 -0.31 -7.12
N ARG A 131 -12.56 -1.47 -7.75
CA ARG A 131 -12.81 -2.76 -7.10
C ARG A 131 -11.52 -3.34 -6.55
N ILE A 132 -11.47 -3.59 -5.25
CA ILE A 132 -10.33 -4.26 -4.60
C ILE A 132 -10.01 -5.58 -5.30
N THR A 133 -11.04 -6.35 -5.68
CA THR A 133 -10.91 -7.63 -6.37
C THR A 133 -10.37 -7.53 -7.80
N GLU A 134 -10.28 -6.33 -8.36
CA GLU A 134 -9.71 -6.09 -9.69
C GLU A 134 -8.26 -5.59 -9.64
N THR A 135 -7.73 -5.29 -8.44
CA THR A 135 -6.33 -4.91 -8.27
C THR A 135 -5.40 -6.05 -8.66
N GLY A 136 -4.23 -5.73 -9.20
CA GLY A 136 -3.19 -6.72 -9.51
C GLY A 136 -2.73 -7.47 -8.27
N TRP A 137 -2.63 -6.76 -7.14
CA TRP A 137 -2.31 -7.36 -5.85
C TRP A 137 -3.35 -8.42 -5.44
N PHE A 138 -4.63 -8.10 -5.43
CA PHE A 138 -5.68 -9.06 -5.06
C PHE A 138 -5.64 -10.33 -5.92
N LYS A 139 -5.50 -10.15 -7.23
CA LYS A 139 -5.44 -11.27 -8.18
C LYS A 139 -4.24 -12.18 -7.93
N HIS A 140 -3.10 -11.59 -7.56
CA HIS A 140 -1.88 -12.34 -7.24
C HIS A 140 -2.02 -13.14 -5.94
N GLU A 141 -2.55 -12.51 -4.88
CA GLU A 141 -2.71 -13.17 -3.57
C GLU A 141 -3.83 -14.25 -3.56
N HIS A 142 -4.65 -14.31 -4.61
CA HIS A 142 -5.77 -15.24 -4.71
C HIS A 142 -5.76 -16.06 -6.00
N ASP A 143 -4.62 -16.19 -6.66
CA ASP A 143 -4.49 -16.90 -7.95
C ASP A 143 -4.77 -18.40 -7.84
N GLU A 144 -4.60 -18.98 -6.66
CA GLU A 144 -4.92 -20.40 -6.36
C GLU A 144 -6.43 -20.65 -6.16
N ILE A 145 -7.24 -19.58 -6.01
CA ILE A 145 -8.68 -19.72 -5.72
C ILE A 145 -9.47 -19.88 -7.02
N SER A 146 -10.05 -21.06 -7.22
CA SER A 146 -10.80 -21.34 -8.44
C SER A 146 -12.05 -20.48 -8.58
N PRO A 147 -12.49 -20.17 -9.82
CA PRO A 147 -13.76 -19.45 -10.04
C PRO A 147 -15.00 -20.14 -9.45
N ALA A 148 -14.97 -21.45 -9.32
CA ALA A 148 -16.04 -22.22 -8.71
C ALA A 148 -16.13 -22.01 -7.20
N THR A 149 -14.98 -21.82 -6.55
CA THR A 149 -14.89 -21.52 -5.12
C THR A 149 -15.58 -20.20 -4.79
N TRP A 150 -15.35 -19.13 -5.59
CA TRP A 150 -15.99 -17.83 -5.40
C TRP A 150 -17.53 -17.87 -5.50
N LYS A 151 -18.09 -18.86 -6.21
CA LYS A 151 -19.53 -19.01 -6.43
C LYS A 151 -20.23 -19.86 -5.38
N ARG A 152 -19.51 -20.41 -4.41
CA ARG A 152 -20.13 -21.20 -3.33
C ARG A 152 -21.12 -20.34 -2.54
N ASP A 153 -22.24 -20.92 -2.12
CA ASP A 153 -23.24 -20.22 -1.30
C ASP A 153 -22.69 -19.68 0.02
N SER A 154 -21.65 -20.35 0.54
CA SER A 154 -20.94 -19.94 1.75
C SER A 154 -20.00 -18.72 1.52
N ILE A 155 -19.68 -18.38 0.27
CA ILE A 155 -18.77 -17.28 -0.09
C ILE A 155 -19.50 -16.19 -0.87
N LYS A 156 -20.22 -16.56 -1.91
CA LYS A 156 -21.04 -15.73 -2.82
C LYS A 156 -20.25 -14.78 -3.72
N SER A 157 -19.18 -14.17 -3.24
CA SER A 157 -18.43 -13.16 -3.97
C SER A 157 -16.98 -13.06 -3.47
N ALA A 158 -16.06 -12.78 -4.39
CA ALA A 158 -14.66 -12.46 -4.04
C ALA A 158 -14.52 -11.22 -3.14
N SER A 159 -15.52 -10.34 -3.11
CA SER A 159 -15.54 -9.18 -2.20
C SER A 159 -15.99 -9.53 -0.79
N ASN A 160 -16.47 -10.74 -0.52
CA ASN A 160 -16.81 -11.20 0.81
C ASN A 160 -15.56 -11.72 1.54
N CYS A 161 -14.67 -10.82 1.92
CA CYS A 161 -13.39 -11.15 2.59
C CYS A 161 -13.62 -11.95 3.88
N MET A 162 -14.68 -11.62 4.63
CA MET A 162 -15.02 -12.26 5.89
C MET A 162 -15.37 -13.75 5.75
N ALA A 163 -15.74 -14.21 4.56
CA ALA A 163 -16.04 -15.63 4.33
C ALA A 163 -14.80 -16.52 4.56
N CYS A 164 -13.60 -16.01 4.25
CA CYS A 164 -12.33 -16.75 4.39
C CYS A 164 -11.43 -16.13 5.46
N HIS A 165 -11.36 -14.79 5.54
CA HIS A 165 -10.59 -14.04 6.53
C HIS A 165 -11.50 -13.60 7.67
N THR A 166 -11.77 -14.48 8.61
CA THR A 166 -12.79 -14.28 9.67
C THR A 166 -12.52 -13.10 10.62
N SER A 167 -11.35 -12.49 10.53
CA SER A 167 -10.96 -11.29 11.28
C SER A 167 -10.53 -10.13 10.37
N ALA A 168 -11.01 -10.13 9.11
CA ALA A 168 -10.70 -9.06 8.15
C ALA A 168 -11.22 -7.69 8.60
N ASP A 169 -12.34 -7.65 9.32
CA ASP A 169 -12.90 -6.46 9.96
C ASP A 169 -11.95 -5.83 10.99
N LYS A 170 -11.02 -6.62 11.52
CA LYS A 170 -9.94 -6.19 12.43
C LYS A 170 -8.60 -6.01 11.71
N GLY A 171 -8.61 -6.00 10.37
CA GLY A 171 -7.41 -5.86 9.54
C GLY A 171 -6.51 -7.10 9.54
N ASN A 172 -7.00 -8.25 9.96
CA ASN A 172 -6.21 -9.49 9.93
C ASN A 172 -6.52 -10.26 8.64
N PHE A 173 -5.51 -10.28 7.74
CA PHE A 173 -5.51 -11.03 6.48
C PHE A 173 -4.36 -12.04 6.43
N ASP A 174 -3.87 -12.46 7.59
CA ASP A 174 -2.80 -13.42 7.72
C ASP A 174 -3.22 -14.78 7.13
N GLU A 175 -2.35 -15.37 6.32
CA GLU A 175 -2.59 -16.64 5.63
C GLU A 175 -2.83 -17.79 6.60
N ASP A 176 -2.17 -17.78 7.75
CA ASP A 176 -2.35 -18.81 8.80
C ASP A 176 -3.77 -18.82 9.38
N ASN A 177 -4.49 -17.72 9.23
CA ASN A 177 -5.85 -17.54 9.74
C ASN A 177 -6.95 -17.73 8.67
N VAL A 178 -6.57 -18.04 7.41
CA VAL A 178 -7.53 -18.28 6.34
C VAL A 178 -8.28 -19.59 6.54
N ARG A 179 -9.59 -19.55 6.32
CA ARG A 179 -10.48 -20.71 6.37
C ARG A 179 -11.45 -20.68 5.19
N ILE A 180 -11.15 -21.46 4.15
CA ILE A 180 -11.99 -21.52 2.96
C ILE A 180 -13.19 -22.42 3.25
N PRO A 181 -14.44 -21.89 3.29
CA PRO A 181 -15.61 -22.70 3.57
C PRO A 181 -15.94 -23.65 2.41
N LYS A 182 -16.48 -24.81 2.76
CA LYS A 182 -16.89 -25.85 1.80
C LYS A 182 -18.21 -25.48 1.12
#